data_e9b516b976f459824bfbd1f8a34ab240
#
_entry.id   e9b516b976f459824bfbd1f8a34ab240
#
_cell.length_a   1.000
_cell.length_b   1.000
_cell.length_c   1.000
_cell.angle_alpha   90.00
_cell.angle_beta   90.00
_cell.angle_gamma   90.00
#
_symmetry.space_group_name_H-M   'P 1'
#
loop_
_entity.id
_entity.type
_entity.pdbx_description
1 polymer ?
#
loop_
_entity_poly.entity_id
_entity_poly.type
_entity_poly.pdbx_seq_one_letter_code
_entity_poly.pdbx_strand_id
1 'polypeptide(L)'
;EISCSLVGSEMCIRDRPYGSWMSYKADGVFKTKQEVYEYLSKYDVQIGAPGVGRIRYKDLNGDNIINTADMDWQGSDQPRFIGGLNIGASYKGFDLSVFFNGMIRDAWNNSKFYTDLFQGWTGNHSVRLMDAMHAWNAYEQTGVYNCDIPALTVVDNNVETRSSTFFIEDGSYVKLKTLTVGYTFPDKWIKKAHLSNLRLYLQAQNVFTLTNYTGADPEGLGYPYPQPRTYTFGLSLGF
;
A
#
# COMPACT_ATOMS: atom_id res chain seq x y z
N GLU A 1 9.02 -39.37 1.69
CA GLU A 1 9.98 -38.32 2.11
C GLU A 1 10.66 -37.77 0.87
N ILE A 2 10.28 -36.58 0.44
CA ILE A 2 10.99 -35.85 -0.61
C ILE A 2 12.06 -35.06 0.11
N SER A 3 13.29 -35.54 0.12
CA SER A 3 14.42 -34.75 0.60
C SER A 3 14.66 -33.61 -0.38
N CYS A 4 14.41 -32.39 0.04
CA CYS A 4 14.78 -31.20 -0.69
C CYS A 4 16.30 -31.06 -0.60
N SER A 5 17.02 -31.54 -1.62
CA SER A 5 18.46 -31.37 -1.75
C SER A 5 18.73 -29.92 -2.16
N LEU A 6 19.41 -29.21 -1.29
CA LEU A 6 19.89 -27.85 -1.50
C LEU A 6 20.95 -27.81 -2.60
N VAL A 7 20.52 -27.57 -3.83
CA VAL A 7 21.41 -27.04 -4.87
C VAL A 7 20.69 -25.88 -5.54
N GLY A 8 21.09 -24.66 -5.20
CA GLY A 8 20.76 -23.44 -5.92
C GLY A 8 19.28 -23.05 -5.89
N SER A 9 18.93 -22.07 -5.10
CA SER A 9 17.76 -21.15 -5.22
C SER A 9 16.38 -21.73 -5.59
N GLU A 10 16.15 -23.04 -5.47
CA GLU A 10 14.80 -23.58 -5.62
C GLU A 10 14.04 -23.48 -4.30
N MET A 11 13.11 -22.55 -4.29
CA MET A 11 12.23 -22.26 -3.18
C MET A 11 11.27 -23.41 -2.96
N CYS A 12 11.47 -24.19 -1.90
CA CYS A 12 10.48 -25.15 -1.47
C CYS A 12 9.20 -24.41 -1.06
N ILE A 13 8.10 -24.62 -1.78
CA ILE A 13 6.74 -24.07 -1.50
C ILE A 13 6.30 -24.37 -0.05
N ARG A 14 6.93 -25.35 0.62
CA ARG A 14 6.66 -25.69 2.03
C ARG A 14 7.17 -24.69 3.05
N ASP A 15 8.22 -23.97 2.73
CA ASP A 15 8.90 -23.15 3.73
C ASP A 15 8.42 -21.69 3.77
N ARG A 16 7.73 -21.24 2.70
CA ARG A 16 7.35 -19.84 2.56
C ARG A 16 6.03 -19.66 1.82
N PRO A 17 5.22 -18.65 2.19
CA PRO A 17 3.99 -18.34 1.47
C PRO A 17 4.29 -17.99 0.00
N TYR A 18 3.41 -18.41 -0.89
CA TYR A 18 3.42 -17.95 -2.28
C TYR A 18 3.36 -16.41 -2.32
N GLY A 19 4.07 -15.78 -3.26
CA GLY A 19 4.09 -14.31 -3.36
C GLY A 19 4.94 -13.61 -2.30
N SER A 20 5.80 -14.33 -1.55
CA SER A 20 6.74 -13.70 -0.64
C SER A 20 7.84 -12.95 -1.39
N TRP A 21 8.26 -11.80 -0.86
CA TRP A 21 9.31 -10.97 -1.47
C TRP A 21 10.66 -11.25 -0.83
N MET A 22 11.65 -11.52 -1.68
CA MET A 22 13.05 -11.55 -1.27
C MET A 22 13.64 -10.16 -1.40
N SER A 23 14.05 -9.56 -0.30
CA SER A 23 14.44 -8.16 -0.26
C SER A 23 15.42 -7.83 0.87
N TYR A 24 16.12 -6.71 0.71
CA TYR A 24 16.94 -6.14 1.78
C TYR A 24 16.08 -5.53 2.86
N LYS A 25 16.52 -5.62 4.10
CA LYS A 25 15.86 -4.94 5.20
C LYS A 25 16.32 -3.48 5.28
N ALA A 26 15.45 -2.56 4.90
CA ALA A 26 15.69 -1.13 5.09
C ALA A 26 15.50 -0.74 6.56
N ASP A 27 16.38 0.13 7.05
CA ASP A 27 16.37 0.67 8.41
C ASP A 27 16.30 2.21 8.37
N GLY A 28 15.42 2.74 7.53
CA GLY A 28 15.25 4.17 7.34
C GLY A 28 16.23 4.79 6.36
N VAL A 29 16.41 6.10 6.50
CA VAL A 29 17.27 6.94 5.66
C VAL A 29 18.34 7.55 6.53
N PHE A 30 19.57 7.68 6.03
CA PHE A 30 20.65 8.37 6.76
C PHE A 30 20.32 9.85 6.93
N LYS A 31 20.30 10.31 8.18
CA LYS A 31 19.92 11.70 8.51
C LYS A 31 21.13 12.64 8.64
N THR A 32 22.29 12.12 9.01
CA THR A 32 23.51 12.92 9.24
C THR A 32 24.73 12.30 8.60
N LYS A 33 25.77 13.13 8.34
CA LYS A 33 27.06 12.62 7.90
C LYS A 33 27.71 11.70 8.92
N GLN A 34 27.50 11.96 10.20
CA GLN A 34 28.06 11.16 11.27
C GLN A 34 27.50 9.73 11.23
N GLU A 35 26.19 9.56 11.05
CA GLU A 35 25.58 8.23 10.88
C GLU A 35 26.20 7.46 9.71
N VAL A 36 26.45 8.16 8.57
CA VAL A 36 27.10 7.53 7.42
C VAL A 36 28.52 7.07 7.76
N TYR A 37 29.31 7.91 8.45
CA TYR A 37 30.67 7.54 8.85
C TYR A 37 30.66 6.36 9.83
N GLU A 38 29.81 6.38 10.84
CA GLU A 38 29.65 5.27 11.78
C GLU A 38 29.26 3.97 11.09
N TYR A 39 28.33 4.06 10.13
CA TYR A 39 27.90 2.91 9.34
C TYR A 39 29.04 2.35 8.48
N LEU A 40 29.76 3.20 7.76
CA LEU A 40 30.90 2.80 6.92
C LEU A 40 32.11 2.32 7.74
N SER A 41 32.26 2.76 8.99
CA SER A 41 33.31 2.26 9.89
C SER A 41 33.02 0.86 10.41
N LYS A 42 31.73 0.47 10.42
CA LYS A 42 31.26 -0.82 10.92
C LYS A 42 31.06 -1.85 9.82
N TYR A 43 30.57 -1.42 8.66
CA TYR A 43 30.17 -2.31 7.59
C TYR A 43 30.94 -2.05 6.30
N ASP A 44 31.36 -3.13 5.63
CA ASP A 44 31.84 -3.09 4.25
C ASP A 44 30.64 -3.15 3.31
N VAL A 45 30.33 -2.06 2.61
CA VAL A 45 29.12 -1.93 1.78
C VAL A 45 29.44 -2.22 0.32
N GLN A 46 28.99 -3.36 -0.18
CA GLN A 46 29.23 -3.81 -1.56
C GLN A 46 28.06 -3.51 -2.51
N ILE A 47 26.92 -3.10 -1.98
CA ILE A 47 25.66 -2.98 -2.76
C ILE A 47 25.28 -1.54 -3.13
N GLY A 48 26.11 -0.56 -2.87
CA GLY A 48 25.82 0.82 -3.20
C GLY A 48 26.76 1.80 -2.54
N ALA A 49 26.44 3.07 -2.62
CA ALA A 49 27.20 4.14 -1.99
C ALA A 49 26.35 4.84 -0.92
N PRO A 50 26.51 4.50 0.35
CA PRO A 50 25.80 5.15 1.44
C PRO A 50 26.08 6.65 1.48
N GLY A 51 25.07 7.44 1.81
CA GLY A 51 25.18 8.89 1.90
C GLY A 51 23.97 9.46 2.66
N VAL A 52 24.05 10.72 3.04
CA VAL A 52 22.92 11.40 3.67
C VAL A 52 21.75 11.45 2.69
N GLY A 53 20.54 11.15 3.19
CA GLY A 53 19.35 11.05 2.36
C GLY A 53 19.26 9.75 1.55
N ARG A 54 20.12 8.75 1.79
CA ARG A 54 20.06 7.43 1.13
C ARG A 54 19.46 6.39 2.06
N ILE A 55 18.83 5.35 1.48
CA ILE A 55 18.29 4.23 2.26
C ILE A 55 19.44 3.48 2.94
N ARG A 56 19.28 3.21 4.22
CA ARG A 56 20.19 2.41 5.02
C ARG A 56 19.69 0.96 5.05
N TYR A 57 20.58 0.01 4.77
CA TYR A 57 20.29 -1.42 4.81
C TYR A 57 20.89 -2.08 6.05
N LYS A 58 20.21 -3.10 6.58
CA LYS A 58 20.71 -3.89 7.73
C LYS A 58 21.52 -5.09 7.25
N ASP A 59 22.59 -5.36 7.96
CA ASP A 59 23.27 -6.65 7.98
C ASP A 59 22.37 -7.65 8.71
N LEU A 60 21.93 -8.69 8.01
CA LEU A 60 21.04 -9.72 8.56
C LEU A 60 21.80 -10.98 8.98
N ASN A 61 22.92 -11.28 8.32
CA ASN A 61 23.72 -12.47 8.59
C ASN A 61 24.79 -12.23 9.69
N GLY A 62 25.13 -10.96 10.00
CA GLY A 62 26.06 -10.56 11.04
C GLY A 62 27.53 -10.67 10.66
N ASP A 63 27.84 -10.67 9.36
CA ASP A 63 29.22 -10.77 8.85
C ASP A 63 29.89 -9.39 8.70
N ASN A 64 29.19 -8.30 9.00
CA ASN A 64 29.59 -6.90 8.80
C ASN A 64 29.85 -6.52 7.34
N ILE A 65 29.32 -7.27 6.39
CA ILE A 65 29.40 -6.99 4.95
C ILE A 65 27.98 -6.83 4.43
N ILE A 66 27.66 -5.68 3.87
CA ILE A 66 26.32 -5.47 3.25
C ILE A 66 26.37 -5.91 1.78
N ASN A 67 25.82 -7.06 1.50
CA ASN A 67 25.82 -7.66 0.16
C ASN A 67 24.52 -8.46 -0.11
N THR A 68 24.50 -9.26 -1.17
CA THR A 68 23.33 -10.06 -1.57
C THR A 68 22.95 -11.16 -0.57
N ALA A 69 23.86 -11.53 0.34
CA ALA A 69 23.58 -12.52 1.38
C ALA A 69 22.68 -11.95 2.50
N ASP A 70 22.53 -10.61 2.56
CA ASP A 70 21.61 -9.92 3.48
C ASP A 70 20.18 -9.83 2.97
N MET A 71 19.89 -10.41 1.82
CA MET A 71 18.51 -10.54 1.36
C MET A 71 17.82 -11.66 2.12
N ASP A 72 16.64 -11.37 2.61
CA ASP A 72 15.79 -12.34 3.27
C ASP A 72 14.34 -12.17 2.81
N TRP A 73 13.52 -13.16 3.12
CA TRP A 73 12.10 -13.15 2.77
C TRP A 73 11.32 -12.23 3.72
N GLN A 74 10.71 -11.22 3.14
CA GLN A 74 10.01 -10.17 3.87
C GLN A 74 8.55 -10.12 3.40
N GLY A 75 7.62 -10.54 4.27
CA GLY A 75 6.20 -10.45 3.96
C GLY A 75 5.72 -11.23 2.73
N SER A 76 4.46 -11.08 2.40
CA SER A 76 3.81 -11.67 1.23
C SER A 76 2.58 -10.84 0.84
N ASP A 77 2.26 -10.81 -0.45
CA ASP A 77 1.01 -10.21 -0.94
C ASP A 77 -0.23 -11.03 -0.63
N GLN A 78 -0.05 -12.27 -0.14
CA GLN A 78 -1.16 -13.12 0.21
C GLN A 78 -1.90 -12.60 1.45
N PRO A 79 -3.22 -12.46 1.38
CA PRO A 79 -3.99 -11.99 2.53
C PRO A 79 -3.99 -13.03 3.65
N ARG A 80 -3.70 -12.57 4.86
CA ARG A 80 -3.82 -13.38 6.10
C ARG A 80 -5.27 -13.56 6.51
N PHE A 81 -6.11 -12.58 6.17
CA PHE A 81 -7.54 -12.61 6.42
C PHE A 81 -8.30 -11.82 5.37
N ILE A 82 -9.43 -12.37 4.91
CA ILE A 82 -10.40 -11.70 4.05
C ILE A 82 -11.77 -11.87 4.71
N GLY A 83 -12.50 -10.77 4.85
CA GLY A 83 -13.81 -10.78 5.47
C GLY A 83 -14.78 -9.82 4.81
N GLY A 84 -16.06 -10.15 4.88
CA GLY A 84 -17.15 -9.29 4.45
C GLY A 84 -18.27 -9.29 5.47
N LEU A 85 -18.87 -8.13 5.72
CA LEU A 85 -20.01 -7.96 6.62
C LEU A 85 -21.12 -7.26 5.87
N ASN A 86 -22.28 -7.95 5.76
CA ASN A 86 -23.50 -7.36 5.21
C ASN A 86 -24.50 -7.12 6.33
N ILE A 87 -24.96 -5.88 6.47
CA ILE A 87 -25.95 -5.46 7.45
C ILE A 87 -27.18 -4.98 6.68
N GLY A 88 -28.31 -5.63 6.93
CA GLY A 88 -29.61 -5.25 6.36
C GLY A 88 -30.60 -4.89 7.47
N ALA A 89 -31.34 -3.80 7.26
CA ALA A 89 -32.41 -3.40 8.16
C ALA A 89 -33.60 -2.89 7.35
N SER A 90 -34.82 -3.21 7.80
CA SER A 90 -36.06 -2.69 7.18
C SER A 90 -37.03 -2.21 8.26
N TYR A 91 -37.62 -1.05 8.04
CA TYR A 91 -38.60 -0.48 8.98
C TYR A 91 -39.58 0.44 8.26
N LYS A 92 -40.88 0.17 8.35
CA LYS A 92 -41.98 1.00 7.82
C LYS A 92 -41.77 1.45 6.36
N GLY A 93 -41.34 0.53 5.50
CA GLY A 93 -41.10 0.81 4.08
C GLY A 93 -39.70 1.32 3.76
N PHE A 94 -38.91 1.74 4.73
CA PHE A 94 -37.46 1.99 4.55
C PHE A 94 -36.69 0.68 4.55
N ASP A 95 -35.74 0.55 3.65
CA ASP A 95 -34.75 -0.51 3.62
C ASP A 95 -33.34 0.10 3.58
N LEU A 96 -32.46 -0.47 4.38
CA LEU A 96 -31.04 -0.13 4.46
C LEU A 96 -30.24 -1.41 4.21
N SER A 97 -29.27 -1.34 3.33
CA SER A 97 -28.27 -2.39 3.13
C SER A 97 -26.90 -1.78 3.10
N VAL A 98 -26.01 -2.32 3.94
CA VAL A 98 -24.64 -1.84 4.10
C VAL A 98 -23.69 -3.01 3.94
N PHE A 99 -22.75 -2.94 3.01
CA PHE A 99 -21.75 -3.96 2.79
C PHE A 99 -20.36 -3.44 3.03
N PHE A 100 -19.69 -4.03 4.01
CA PHE A 100 -18.27 -3.83 4.30
C PHE A 100 -17.45 -4.98 3.74
N ASN A 101 -16.28 -4.65 3.21
CA ASN A 101 -15.24 -5.60 2.84
C ASN A 101 -13.95 -5.21 3.55
N GLY A 102 -13.21 -6.20 4.05
CA GLY A 102 -11.94 -5.97 4.71
C GLY A 102 -10.93 -7.07 4.40
N MET A 103 -9.66 -6.68 4.43
CA MET A 103 -8.54 -7.58 4.17
C MET A 103 -7.37 -7.19 5.07
N ILE A 104 -6.64 -8.20 5.55
CA ILE A 104 -5.39 -8.03 6.28
C ILE A 104 -4.27 -8.65 5.45
N ARG A 105 -3.33 -7.83 5.00
CA ARG A 105 -2.18 -8.27 4.20
C ARG A 105 -1.04 -7.26 4.26
N ASP A 106 0.15 -7.74 3.91
CA ASP A 106 1.23 -6.84 3.52
C ASP A 106 1.07 -6.46 2.04
N ALA A 107 1.58 -5.31 1.63
CA ALA A 107 1.49 -4.85 0.24
C ALA A 107 2.81 -4.22 -0.21
N TRP A 108 3.24 -4.57 -1.42
CA TRP A 108 4.30 -3.85 -2.10
C TRP A 108 3.73 -2.54 -2.64
N ASN A 109 4.26 -1.42 -2.17
CA ASN A 109 3.80 -0.11 -2.58
C ASN A 109 4.50 0.38 -3.85
N ASN A 110 3.89 0.12 -4.99
CA ASN A 110 4.40 0.58 -6.27
C ASN A 110 4.38 2.11 -6.42
N SER A 111 3.50 2.81 -5.68
CA SER A 111 3.51 4.28 -5.71
C SER A 111 4.82 4.83 -5.14
N LYS A 112 5.34 4.25 -4.06
CA LYS A 112 6.68 4.60 -3.57
C LYS A 112 7.76 4.36 -4.62
N PHE A 113 7.71 3.22 -5.30
CA PHE A 113 8.70 2.86 -6.30
C PHE A 113 8.70 3.81 -7.50
N TYR A 114 7.50 4.14 -8.03
CA TYR A 114 7.39 4.92 -9.26
C TYR A 114 7.30 6.44 -9.05
N THR A 115 6.76 6.89 -7.92
CA THR A 115 6.47 8.31 -7.73
C THR A 115 7.23 8.97 -6.59
N ASP A 116 7.61 8.23 -5.55
CA ASP A 116 8.30 8.77 -4.37
C ASP A 116 9.83 8.67 -4.49
N LEU A 117 10.36 7.90 -5.45
CA LEU A 117 11.78 7.91 -5.78
C LEU A 117 12.02 8.83 -6.97
N PHE A 118 13.00 9.72 -6.84
CA PHE A 118 13.44 10.53 -7.96
C PHE A 118 14.45 9.74 -8.79
N GLN A 119 14.02 9.32 -9.97
CA GLN A 119 14.83 8.57 -10.93
C GLN A 119 15.24 9.46 -12.13
N GLY A 120 15.48 10.72 -11.88
CA GLY A 120 15.98 11.71 -12.84
C GLY A 120 14.93 12.21 -13.84
N TRP A 121 14.46 11.37 -14.73
CA TRP A 121 13.66 11.79 -15.90
C TRP A 121 12.37 11.00 -16.09
N THR A 122 12.04 10.14 -15.16
CA THR A 122 10.88 9.25 -15.31
C THR A 122 9.59 9.91 -14.82
N GLY A 123 8.88 10.54 -15.71
CA GLY A 123 7.45 10.75 -15.63
C GLY A 123 6.93 11.59 -14.45
N ASN A 124 5.80 11.16 -13.90
CA ASN A 124 5.11 11.89 -12.84
C ASN A 124 5.68 11.52 -11.46
N HIS A 125 5.98 12.55 -10.67
CA HIS A 125 6.45 12.41 -9.30
C HIS A 125 5.35 12.76 -8.30
N SER A 126 5.43 12.16 -7.11
CA SER A 126 4.55 12.47 -6.00
C SER A 126 4.86 13.86 -5.42
N VAL A 127 3.81 14.54 -4.93
CA VAL A 127 3.98 15.78 -4.16
C VAL A 127 4.86 15.56 -2.92
N ARG A 128 4.93 14.33 -2.40
CA ARG A 128 5.80 13.95 -1.27
C ARG A 128 7.29 14.15 -1.54
N LEU A 129 7.71 14.16 -2.82
CA LEU A 129 9.09 14.52 -3.18
C LEU A 129 9.43 15.99 -2.87
N MET A 130 8.43 16.86 -2.74
CA MET A 130 8.64 18.23 -2.27
C MET A 130 9.15 18.24 -0.81
N ASP A 131 8.67 17.32 0.02
CA ASP A 131 9.13 17.17 1.39
C ASP A 131 10.61 16.77 1.43
N ALA A 132 11.03 15.84 0.56
CA ALA A 132 12.44 15.46 0.43
C ALA A 132 13.31 16.63 -0.06
N MET A 133 12.81 17.45 -0.98
CA MET A 133 13.51 18.64 -1.46
C MET A 133 13.64 19.70 -0.34
N HIS A 134 12.56 19.96 0.40
CA HIS A 134 12.61 20.89 1.54
C HIS A 134 13.55 20.38 2.65
N ALA A 135 13.54 19.07 2.93
CA ALA A 135 14.44 18.46 3.89
C ALA A 135 15.92 18.56 3.46
N TRP A 136 16.19 18.46 2.16
CA TRP A 136 17.55 18.66 1.63
C TRP A 136 18.03 20.10 1.79
N ASN A 137 17.19 21.08 1.45
CA ASN A 137 17.49 22.49 1.65
C ASN A 137 17.72 22.82 3.15
N ALA A 138 16.95 22.21 4.03
CA ALA A 138 17.15 22.33 5.47
C ALA A 138 18.46 21.65 5.94
N TYR A 139 18.78 20.49 5.35
CA TYR A 139 20.03 19.78 5.64
C TYR A 139 21.28 20.61 5.30
N GLU A 140 21.28 21.34 4.21
CA GLU A 140 22.40 22.23 3.84
C GLU A 140 22.68 23.32 4.89
N GLN A 141 21.66 23.69 5.67
CA GLN A 141 21.76 24.71 6.71
C GLN A 141 21.99 24.10 8.10
N THR A 142 21.36 22.98 8.41
CA THR A 142 21.33 22.36 9.75
C THR A 142 22.23 21.16 9.90
N GLY A 143 22.67 20.55 8.80
CA GLY A 143 23.41 19.29 8.79
C GLY A 143 22.56 18.04 9.08
N VAL A 144 21.23 18.17 9.20
CA VAL A 144 20.31 17.07 9.50
C VAL A 144 19.24 16.93 8.43
N TYR A 145 19.18 15.78 7.77
CA TYR A 145 18.13 15.43 6.82
C TYR A 145 16.91 14.85 7.54
N ASN A 146 15.85 15.64 7.68
CA ASN A 146 14.66 15.23 8.43
C ASN A 146 13.51 14.83 7.50
N CYS A 147 13.72 13.75 6.72
CA CYS A 147 12.70 13.14 5.88
C CYS A 147 12.92 11.63 5.81
N ASP A 148 11.83 10.87 5.67
CA ASP A 148 11.90 9.41 5.53
C ASP A 148 11.86 8.97 4.04
N ILE A 149 11.69 9.92 3.12
CA ILE A 149 11.80 9.71 1.67
C ILE A 149 13.26 9.98 1.28
N PRO A 150 13.86 9.15 0.41
CA PRO A 150 15.21 9.38 -0.07
C PRO A 150 15.37 10.74 -0.76
N ALA A 151 16.53 11.37 -0.56
CA ALA A 151 16.83 12.65 -1.18
C ALA A 151 16.90 12.53 -2.71
N LEU A 152 16.44 13.57 -3.41
CA LEU A 152 16.46 13.64 -4.85
C LEU A 152 17.90 13.54 -5.38
N THR A 153 18.09 12.71 -6.39
CA THR A 153 19.37 12.59 -7.08
C THR A 153 19.18 12.22 -8.53
N VAL A 154 20.01 12.76 -9.40
CA VAL A 154 20.10 12.35 -10.81
C VAL A 154 21.05 11.18 -11.00
N VAL A 155 21.88 10.87 -10.01
CA VAL A 155 22.86 9.78 -10.02
C VAL A 155 22.53 8.85 -8.84
N ASP A 156 21.93 7.71 -9.15
CA ASP A 156 21.55 6.71 -8.13
C ASP A 156 22.71 5.74 -7.84
N ASN A 157 23.69 6.23 -7.12
CA ASN A 157 24.85 5.44 -6.71
C ASN A 157 24.51 4.38 -5.65
N ASN A 158 23.44 4.59 -4.88
CA ASN A 158 22.99 3.66 -3.84
C ASN A 158 21.96 2.64 -4.36
N VAL A 159 21.48 2.83 -5.59
CA VAL A 159 20.45 1.99 -6.24
C VAL A 159 19.20 1.88 -5.35
N GLU A 160 18.55 3.04 -5.09
CA GLU A 160 17.35 3.13 -4.24
C GLU A 160 16.18 2.29 -4.77
N THR A 161 16.18 1.95 -6.05
CA THR A 161 15.18 1.09 -6.71
C THR A 161 15.33 -0.39 -6.35
N ARG A 162 16.37 -0.74 -5.59
CA ARG A 162 16.60 -2.12 -5.14
C ARG A 162 15.45 -2.63 -4.29
N SER A 163 15.10 -3.91 -4.49
CA SER A 163 14.07 -4.58 -3.69
C SER A 163 14.41 -4.50 -2.20
N SER A 164 13.59 -3.80 -1.44
CA SER A 164 13.79 -3.60 0.00
C SER A 164 12.48 -3.44 0.75
N THR A 165 12.52 -3.62 2.06
CA THR A 165 11.35 -3.41 2.93
C THR A 165 10.87 -1.96 2.96
N PHE A 166 11.61 -1.02 2.39
CA PHE A 166 11.15 0.36 2.20
C PHE A 166 9.85 0.43 1.38
N PHE A 167 9.66 -0.49 0.43
CA PHE A 167 8.47 -0.57 -0.42
C PHE A 167 7.35 -1.42 0.17
N ILE A 168 7.60 -2.17 1.24
CA ILE A 168 6.60 -3.04 1.87
C ILE A 168 5.88 -2.25 2.94
N GLU A 169 4.54 -2.21 2.85
CA GLU A 169 3.66 -1.52 3.78
C GLU A 169 2.52 -2.43 4.26
N ASP A 170 1.87 -2.01 5.34
CA ASP A 170 0.61 -2.59 5.75
C ASP A 170 -0.49 -2.22 4.74
N GLY A 171 -0.86 -3.19 3.91
CA GLY A 171 -1.92 -3.07 2.91
C GLY A 171 -3.29 -3.45 3.44
N SER A 172 -3.45 -3.55 4.75
CA SER A 172 -4.73 -3.87 5.39
C SER A 172 -5.74 -2.73 5.22
N TYR A 173 -6.99 -3.09 5.01
CA TYR A 173 -8.05 -2.10 4.86
C TYR A 173 -9.40 -2.63 5.28
N VAL A 174 -10.31 -1.70 5.59
CA VAL A 174 -11.76 -1.92 5.70
C VAL A 174 -12.44 -0.87 4.81
N LYS A 175 -13.23 -1.34 3.85
CA LYS A 175 -13.92 -0.51 2.86
C LYS A 175 -15.43 -0.65 2.99
N LEU A 176 -16.14 0.48 3.02
CA LEU A 176 -17.59 0.49 2.81
C LEU A 176 -17.85 0.44 1.30
N LYS A 177 -18.07 -0.78 0.81
CA LYS A 177 -18.25 -1.07 -0.64
C LYS A 177 -19.57 -0.58 -1.16
N THR A 178 -20.65 -0.84 -0.42
CA THR A 178 -22.00 -0.51 -0.88
C THR A 178 -22.86 -0.07 0.28
N LEU A 179 -23.51 1.06 0.10
CA LEU A 179 -24.55 1.58 0.97
C LEU A 179 -25.79 1.80 0.11
N THR A 180 -26.89 1.12 0.43
CA THR A 180 -28.18 1.31 -0.26
C THR A 180 -29.23 1.70 0.75
N VAL A 181 -29.93 2.77 0.46
CA VAL A 181 -31.12 3.23 1.21
C VAL A 181 -32.29 3.26 0.25
N GLY A 182 -33.33 2.50 0.53
CA GLY A 182 -34.53 2.45 -0.26
C GLY A 182 -35.77 2.83 0.55
N TYR A 183 -36.79 3.26 -0.15
CA TYR A 183 -38.11 3.48 0.40
C TYR A 183 -39.18 2.91 -0.54
N THR A 184 -39.95 1.98 -0.01
CA THR A 184 -41.11 1.39 -0.70
C THR A 184 -42.37 2.08 -0.23
N PHE A 185 -43.10 2.66 -1.13
CA PHE A 185 -44.32 3.40 -0.82
C PHE A 185 -45.45 2.46 -0.40
N PRO A 186 -46.29 2.86 0.58
CA PRO A 186 -47.43 2.07 1.02
C PRO A 186 -48.48 1.89 -0.09
N ASP A 187 -49.12 0.72 -0.15
CA ASP A 187 -50.17 0.37 -1.13
C ASP A 187 -51.28 1.40 -1.23
N LYS A 188 -51.64 2.06 -0.14
CA LYS A 188 -52.68 3.09 -0.12
C LYS A 188 -52.40 4.27 -1.05
N TRP A 189 -51.14 4.58 -1.29
CA TRP A 189 -50.74 5.70 -2.17
C TRP A 189 -50.60 5.25 -3.62
N ILE A 190 -50.04 4.08 -3.84
CA ILE A 190 -49.71 3.57 -5.17
C ILE A 190 -50.93 3.07 -5.91
N LYS A 191 -51.96 2.50 -5.23
CA LYS A 191 -53.21 2.06 -5.83
C LYS A 191 -54.00 3.18 -6.49
N LYS A 192 -53.88 4.42 -6.00
CA LYS A 192 -54.50 5.59 -6.67
C LYS A 192 -53.87 5.91 -8.03
N ALA A 193 -52.62 5.49 -8.25
CA ALA A 193 -51.88 5.68 -9.48
C ALA A 193 -51.90 4.42 -10.39
N HIS A 194 -52.73 3.41 -10.09
CA HIS A 194 -52.79 2.12 -10.79
C HIS A 194 -51.43 1.40 -10.85
N LEU A 195 -50.60 1.59 -9.83
CA LEU A 195 -49.32 0.91 -9.70
C LEU A 195 -49.40 -0.21 -8.67
N SER A 196 -48.69 -1.33 -8.93
CA SER A 196 -48.57 -2.45 -8.01
C SER A 196 -47.41 -2.28 -7.03
N ASN A 197 -46.32 -1.59 -7.42
CA ASN A 197 -45.19 -1.30 -6.58
C ASN A 197 -44.51 0.01 -6.99
N LEU A 198 -44.06 0.78 -6.01
CA LEU A 198 -43.23 1.97 -6.20
C LEU A 198 -42.12 1.98 -5.16
N ARG A 199 -40.86 1.89 -5.58
CA ARG A 199 -39.71 1.98 -4.74
C ARG A 199 -38.70 2.97 -5.28
N LEU A 200 -38.26 3.90 -4.42
CA LEU A 200 -37.15 4.79 -4.68
C LEU A 200 -35.92 4.24 -3.92
N TYR A 201 -34.74 4.32 -4.50
CA TYR A 201 -33.51 3.96 -3.80
C TYR A 201 -32.34 4.85 -4.19
N LEU A 202 -31.46 5.06 -3.22
CA LEU A 202 -30.17 5.68 -3.38
C LEU A 202 -29.11 4.65 -3.05
N GLN A 203 -28.15 4.44 -3.93
CA GLN A 203 -27.02 3.57 -3.73
C GLN A 203 -25.74 4.35 -3.86
N ALA A 204 -24.85 4.20 -2.89
CA ALA A 204 -23.50 4.74 -2.92
C ALA A 204 -22.50 3.57 -2.93
N GLN A 205 -21.51 3.63 -3.81
CA GLN A 205 -20.44 2.63 -3.89
C GLN A 205 -19.08 3.26 -3.58
N ASN A 206 -18.20 2.48 -2.96
CA ASN A 206 -16.85 2.88 -2.57
C ASN A 206 -16.84 4.16 -1.69
N VAL A 207 -17.72 4.22 -0.70
CA VAL A 207 -18.01 5.44 0.09
C VAL A 207 -16.78 5.90 0.84
N PHE A 208 -16.12 5.00 1.57
CA PHE A 208 -14.87 5.28 2.25
C PHE A 208 -14.02 4.03 2.43
N THR A 209 -12.73 4.24 2.63
CA THR A 209 -11.73 3.21 2.94
C THR A 209 -10.94 3.64 4.17
N LEU A 210 -10.83 2.76 5.15
CA LEU A 210 -9.95 2.90 6.30
C LEU A 210 -8.72 2.04 6.05
N THR A 211 -7.55 2.66 5.99
CA THR A 211 -6.28 1.99 5.71
C THR A 211 -5.11 2.85 6.16
N ASN A 212 -3.98 2.21 6.47
CA ASN A 212 -2.70 2.86 6.69
C ASN A 212 -1.81 2.85 5.42
N TYR A 213 -2.29 2.22 4.35
CA TYR A 213 -1.57 2.14 3.09
C TYR A 213 -1.44 3.52 2.43
N THR A 214 -0.23 3.88 2.04
CA THR A 214 0.06 5.20 1.46
C THR A 214 -0.07 5.25 -0.07
N GLY A 215 -0.28 4.09 -0.72
CA GLY A 215 -0.53 4.00 -2.16
C GLY A 215 -1.94 4.41 -2.57
N ALA A 216 -2.21 4.35 -3.87
CA ALA A 216 -3.45 4.86 -4.47
C ALA A 216 -4.72 4.12 -4.02
N ASP A 217 -4.69 2.78 -3.98
CA ASP A 217 -5.82 1.95 -3.54
C ASP A 217 -5.29 0.65 -2.91
N PRO A 218 -5.59 0.36 -1.63
CA PRO A 218 -5.12 -0.85 -0.96
C PRO A 218 -5.79 -2.12 -1.48
N GLU A 219 -6.88 -2.04 -2.23
CA GLU A 219 -7.56 -3.19 -2.82
C GLU A 219 -6.85 -3.70 -4.07
N GLY A 220 -6.30 -2.79 -4.89
CA GLY A 220 -5.53 -3.12 -6.08
C GLY A 220 -4.05 -3.29 -5.77
N LEU A 221 -3.44 -4.41 -6.22
CA LEU A 221 -1.99 -4.55 -6.23
C LEU A 221 -1.41 -3.91 -7.49
N GLY A 222 -0.26 -3.29 -7.36
CA GLY A 222 0.40 -2.63 -8.48
C GLY A 222 0.23 -1.11 -8.47
N TYR A 223 0.03 -0.54 -9.64
CA TYR A 223 -0.22 0.90 -9.85
C TYR A 223 -1.62 1.11 -10.46
N PRO A 224 -2.70 0.68 -9.73
CA PRO A 224 -4.04 0.73 -10.27
C PRO A 224 -4.60 2.15 -10.23
N TYR A 225 -5.49 2.42 -11.15
CA TYR A 225 -6.36 3.58 -11.05
C TYR A 225 -7.30 3.42 -9.84
N PRO A 226 -7.39 4.39 -8.92
CA PRO A 226 -8.25 4.27 -7.75
C PRO A 226 -9.72 4.13 -8.17
N GLN A 227 -10.44 3.27 -7.47
CA GLN A 227 -11.84 3.02 -7.76
C GLN A 227 -12.69 4.26 -7.48
N PRO A 228 -13.53 4.72 -8.44
CA PRO A 228 -14.36 5.90 -8.27
C PRO A 228 -15.46 5.66 -7.24
N ARG A 229 -15.85 6.73 -6.56
CA ARG A 229 -17.09 6.76 -5.79
C ARG A 229 -18.26 6.95 -6.74
N THR A 230 -19.26 6.09 -6.65
CA THR A 230 -20.43 6.14 -7.53
C THR A 230 -21.70 6.32 -6.70
N TYR A 231 -22.53 7.25 -7.12
CA TYR A 231 -23.83 7.50 -6.52
C TYR A 231 -24.91 7.24 -7.58
N THR A 232 -25.84 6.36 -7.27
CA THR A 232 -26.91 5.95 -8.18
C THR A 232 -28.25 6.22 -7.51
N PHE A 233 -29.08 6.98 -8.16
CA PHE A 233 -30.49 7.13 -7.82
C PHE A 233 -31.32 6.25 -8.72
N GLY A 234 -32.22 5.46 -8.17
CA GLY A 234 -33.08 4.56 -8.93
C GLY A 234 -34.50 4.61 -8.49
N LEU A 235 -35.39 4.35 -9.48
CA LEU A 235 -36.84 4.24 -9.34
C LEU A 235 -37.25 2.87 -9.88
N SER A 236 -37.97 2.11 -9.08
CA SER A 236 -38.60 0.83 -9.51
C SER A 236 -40.11 0.98 -9.50
N LEU A 237 -40.74 0.74 -10.66
CA LEU A 237 -42.15 0.80 -10.85
C LEU A 237 -42.67 -0.58 -11.24
N GLY A 238 -43.77 -1.02 -10.61
CA GLY A 238 -44.54 -2.20 -11.02
C GLY A 238 -45.97 -1.76 -11.45
N PHE A 239 -46.47 -2.33 -12.52
CA PHE A 239 -47.79 -2.08 -13.04
C PHE A 239 -48.67 -3.29 -12.81
#